data_506a968b283041821c75bbc3d9abb42e
#
_entry.id   506a968b283041821c75bbc3d9abb42e
#
_cell.length_a   1.000
_cell.length_b   1.000
_cell.length_c   1.000
_cell.angle_alpha   90.00
_cell.angle_beta   90.00
_cell.angle_gamma   90.00
#
_symmetry.space_group_name_H-M   'P 1'
#
loop_
_entity.id
_entity.type
_entity.pdbx_description
1 polymer ?
#
loop_
_entity_poly.entity_id
_entity_poly.type
_entity_poly.pdbx_seq_one_letter_code
_entity_poly.pdbx_strand_id
1 'polypeptide(L)'
;EQAVRRMLANISHDIRTPMTVVLGYLEIMRLRKECREELLEKVEARAGEVMELMDRFFTLAKLEAGDMELERSRVDVGEVCRETVLDFYQILTRQEIRVEAEIPEGAVWGCCDREALRRILNNLISNAVRYGGDGGYLGVSLREGEDALFLEVADRGKGVAPGAGEQVFQRLVTLEDSRSSGEGSGLGLSIARELARRMGGDIDLESVPGLRTVFTVRLPKWQDERDS
;
A
#
# COMPACT_ATOMS: atom_id res chain seq x y z
N GLU A 1 -10.49 22.98 7.32
CA GLU A 1 -9.66 23.87 6.47
C GLU A 1 -8.16 23.78 6.78
N GLN A 2 -7.74 23.85 8.04
CA GLN A 2 -6.32 23.77 8.43
C GLN A 2 -5.69 22.41 8.09
N ALA A 3 -6.41 21.31 8.25
CA ALA A 3 -5.92 19.95 7.91
C ALA A 3 -5.65 19.82 6.42
N VAL A 4 -6.54 20.33 5.56
CA VAL A 4 -6.39 20.32 4.10
C VAL A 4 -5.21 21.19 3.66
N ARG A 5 -5.04 22.38 4.23
CA ARG A 5 -3.89 23.27 3.93
C ARG A 5 -2.56 22.61 4.32
N ARG A 6 -2.50 21.96 5.49
CA ARG A 6 -1.30 21.23 5.94
C ARG A 6 -0.99 20.05 5.01
N MET A 7 -2.02 19.31 4.59
CA MET A 7 -1.91 18.21 3.65
C MET A 7 -1.36 18.69 2.29
N LEU A 8 -1.91 19.77 1.72
CA LEU A 8 -1.43 20.35 0.46
C LEU A 8 0.04 20.82 0.56
N ALA A 9 0.43 21.42 1.69
CA ALA A 9 1.80 21.85 1.93
C ALA A 9 2.78 20.66 1.96
N ASN A 10 2.43 19.59 2.67
CA ASN A 10 3.26 18.39 2.77
C ASN A 10 3.40 17.68 1.41
N ILE A 11 2.30 17.51 0.68
CA ILE A 11 2.31 16.90 -0.66
C ILE A 11 3.15 17.73 -1.63
N SER A 12 3.00 19.06 -1.59
CA SER A 12 3.82 19.95 -2.44
C SER A 12 5.31 19.81 -2.15
N HIS A 13 5.69 19.62 -0.89
CA HIS A 13 7.06 19.35 -0.48
C HIS A 13 7.53 17.98 -0.99
N ASP A 14 6.71 16.93 -0.81
CA ASP A 14 7.04 15.55 -1.16
C ASP A 14 7.13 15.33 -2.69
N ILE A 15 6.38 16.11 -3.48
CA ILE A 15 6.52 16.16 -4.94
C ILE A 15 7.78 16.94 -5.36
N ARG A 16 8.09 18.04 -4.68
CA ARG A 16 9.23 18.90 -5.05
C ARG A 16 10.56 18.17 -4.92
N THR A 17 10.73 17.35 -3.88
CA THR A 17 11.99 16.63 -3.60
C THR A 17 12.39 15.72 -4.76
N PRO A 18 11.62 14.71 -5.19
CA PRO A 18 11.98 13.85 -6.32
C PRO A 18 12.06 14.64 -7.65
N MET A 19 11.22 15.67 -7.86
CA MET A 19 11.30 16.51 -9.06
C MET A 19 12.61 17.30 -9.13
N THR A 20 13.13 17.79 -8.01
CA THR A 20 14.43 18.46 -7.97
C THR A 20 15.56 17.50 -8.36
N VAL A 21 15.47 16.23 -7.93
CA VAL A 21 16.44 15.20 -8.30
C VAL A 21 16.36 14.85 -9.79
N VAL A 22 15.14 14.73 -10.35
CA VAL A 22 14.93 14.56 -11.79
C VAL A 22 15.59 15.68 -12.60
N LEU A 23 15.32 16.93 -12.22
CA LEU A 23 15.92 18.08 -12.91
C LEU A 23 17.44 18.08 -12.82
N GLY A 24 18.01 17.71 -11.66
CA GLY A 24 19.44 17.56 -11.47
C GLY A 24 20.06 16.49 -12.39
N TYR A 25 19.44 15.32 -12.51
CA TYR A 25 19.91 14.27 -13.42
C TYR A 25 19.82 14.71 -14.89
N LEU A 26 18.73 15.38 -15.29
CA LEU A 26 18.59 15.92 -16.64
C LEU A 26 19.67 16.97 -16.96
N GLU A 27 20.04 17.83 -15.99
CA GLU A 27 21.12 18.79 -16.14
C GLU A 27 22.48 18.11 -16.31
N ILE A 28 22.78 17.07 -15.49
CA ILE A 28 24.00 16.26 -15.63
C ILE A 28 24.03 15.59 -17.01
N MET A 29 22.92 15.02 -17.49
CA MET A 29 22.82 14.41 -18.83
C MET A 29 23.06 15.41 -19.97
N ARG A 30 22.73 16.69 -19.78
CA ARG A 30 23.05 17.75 -20.76
C ARG A 30 24.52 18.08 -20.79
N LEU A 31 25.18 18.05 -19.64
CA LEU A 31 26.60 18.42 -19.50
C LEU A 31 27.56 17.27 -19.81
N ARG A 32 27.15 16.02 -19.55
CA ARG A 32 27.98 14.82 -19.74
C ARG A 32 27.28 13.85 -20.69
N LYS A 33 28.05 13.36 -21.68
CA LYS A 33 27.55 12.35 -22.64
C LYS A 33 27.67 10.91 -22.11
N GLU A 34 28.49 10.71 -21.08
CA GLU A 34 28.73 9.42 -20.45
C GLU A 34 27.63 9.09 -19.44
N CYS A 35 27.29 7.82 -19.28
CA CYS A 35 26.29 7.30 -18.31
C CYS A 35 24.83 7.80 -18.54
N ARG A 36 24.44 8.09 -19.79
CA ARG A 36 23.07 8.56 -20.08
C ARG A 36 22.01 7.53 -19.73
N GLU A 37 22.28 6.28 -20.01
CA GLU A 37 21.32 5.17 -19.81
C GLU A 37 21.04 4.99 -18.30
N GLU A 38 22.08 4.91 -17.48
CA GLU A 38 21.96 4.82 -16.01
C GLU A 38 21.25 6.03 -15.38
N LEU A 39 21.51 7.23 -15.91
CA LEU A 39 20.83 8.44 -15.43
C LEU A 39 19.38 8.51 -15.87
N LEU A 40 19.06 7.96 -17.06
CA LEU A 40 17.70 7.88 -17.56
C LEU A 40 16.85 6.95 -16.68
N GLU A 41 17.38 5.75 -16.33
CA GLU A 41 16.71 4.83 -15.41
C GLU A 41 16.40 5.50 -14.05
N LYS A 42 17.35 6.31 -13.55
CA LYS A 42 17.14 7.06 -12.30
C LYS A 42 16.07 8.14 -12.45
N VAL A 43 16.00 8.81 -13.59
CA VAL A 43 14.95 9.79 -13.90
C VAL A 43 13.59 9.10 -13.97
N GLU A 44 13.50 7.99 -14.68
CA GLU A 44 12.26 7.21 -14.82
C GLU A 44 11.76 6.73 -13.45
N ALA A 45 12.64 6.18 -12.61
CA ALA A 45 12.30 5.75 -11.26
C ALA A 45 11.74 6.90 -10.41
N ARG A 46 12.39 8.07 -10.43
CA ARG A 46 11.92 9.25 -9.68
C ARG A 46 10.63 9.86 -10.23
N ALA A 47 10.45 9.84 -11.54
CA ALA A 47 9.19 10.25 -12.16
C ALA A 47 8.04 9.31 -11.77
N GLY A 48 8.30 8.00 -11.72
CA GLY A 48 7.35 7.00 -11.23
C GLY A 48 6.91 7.28 -9.78
N GLU A 49 7.85 7.59 -8.87
CA GLU A 49 7.54 7.96 -7.49
C GLU A 49 6.58 9.17 -7.40
N VAL A 50 6.79 10.18 -8.25
CA VAL A 50 5.92 11.36 -8.31
C VAL A 50 4.52 10.98 -8.78
N MET A 51 4.42 10.15 -9.80
CA MET A 51 3.13 9.69 -10.33
C MET A 51 2.36 8.89 -9.28
N GLU A 52 3.00 7.98 -8.56
CA GLU A 52 2.38 7.24 -7.45
C GLU A 52 1.88 8.17 -6.34
N LEU A 53 2.68 9.18 -5.98
CA LEU A 53 2.30 10.15 -4.95
C LEU A 53 1.07 10.95 -5.39
N MET A 54 1.01 11.38 -6.64
CA MET A 54 -0.13 12.07 -7.23
C MET A 54 -1.38 11.18 -7.25
N ASP A 55 -1.26 9.90 -7.63
CA ASP A 55 -2.39 8.97 -7.63
C ASP A 55 -2.95 8.75 -6.23
N ARG A 56 -2.09 8.59 -5.24
CA ARG A 56 -2.48 8.52 -3.81
C ARG A 56 -3.21 9.78 -3.35
N PHE A 57 -2.71 10.95 -3.76
CA PHE A 57 -3.34 12.23 -3.44
C PHE A 57 -4.74 12.35 -4.06
N PHE A 58 -4.89 12.09 -5.36
CA PHE A 58 -6.19 12.13 -6.03
C PHE A 58 -7.17 11.11 -5.46
N THR A 59 -6.70 9.92 -5.12
CA THR A 59 -7.52 8.91 -4.45
C THR A 59 -8.06 9.44 -3.13
N LEU A 60 -7.18 10.02 -2.30
CA LEU A 60 -7.58 10.59 -1.01
C LEU A 60 -8.55 11.76 -1.19
N ALA A 61 -8.29 12.66 -2.15
CA ALA A 61 -9.17 13.79 -2.44
C ALA A 61 -10.58 13.34 -2.86
N LYS A 62 -10.70 12.33 -3.73
CA LYS A 62 -11.97 11.72 -4.11
C LYS A 62 -12.68 11.04 -2.93
N LEU A 63 -11.92 10.35 -2.07
CA LEU A 63 -12.46 9.76 -0.85
C LEU A 63 -13.01 10.81 0.10
N GLU A 64 -12.33 11.95 0.28
CA GLU A 64 -12.79 13.04 1.14
C GLU A 64 -14.01 13.78 0.59
N ALA A 65 -14.03 14.00 -0.72
CA ALA A 65 -15.18 14.64 -1.39
C ALA A 65 -16.44 13.77 -1.40
N GLY A 66 -16.31 12.46 -1.11
CA GLY A 66 -17.40 11.51 -1.27
C GLY A 66 -17.64 11.09 -2.72
N ASP A 67 -16.82 11.56 -3.65
CA ASP A 67 -16.97 11.38 -5.10
C ASP A 67 -16.47 10.02 -5.60
N MET A 68 -15.98 9.16 -4.70
CA MET A 68 -15.53 7.83 -5.06
C MET A 68 -16.67 6.83 -4.90
N GLU A 69 -17.30 6.48 -6.00
CA GLU A 69 -18.23 5.35 -6.07
C GLU A 69 -17.46 4.05 -6.20
N LEU A 70 -17.76 3.08 -5.32
CA LEU A 70 -17.18 1.73 -5.37
C LEU A 70 -18.20 0.77 -5.97
N GLU A 71 -17.84 0.08 -7.04
CA GLU A 71 -18.66 -0.94 -7.67
C GLU A 71 -18.50 -2.29 -6.95
N ARG A 72 -19.25 -2.47 -5.86
CA ARG A 72 -19.24 -3.74 -5.14
C ARG A 72 -19.90 -4.83 -5.99
N SER A 73 -19.12 -5.86 -6.28
CA SER A 73 -19.53 -7.01 -7.08
C SER A 73 -19.00 -8.30 -6.48
N ARG A 74 -19.37 -9.43 -7.06
CA ARG A 74 -18.80 -10.73 -6.72
C ARG A 74 -17.38 -10.83 -7.27
N VAL A 75 -16.38 -10.80 -6.41
CA VAL A 75 -14.96 -10.83 -6.76
C VAL A 75 -14.29 -12.06 -6.14
N ASP A 76 -13.48 -12.78 -6.92
CA ASP A 76 -12.56 -13.79 -6.38
C ASP A 76 -11.38 -13.08 -5.69
N VAL A 77 -11.46 -12.98 -4.37
CA VAL A 77 -10.45 -12.34 -3.52
C VAL A 77 -9.12 -13.09 -3.60
N GLY A 78 -9.15 -14.43 -3.71
CA GLY A 78 -7.95 -15.27 -3.84
C GLY A 78 -7.20 -14.98 -5.13
N GLU A 79 -7.90 -14.78 -6.24
CA GLU A 79 -7.30 -14.40 -7.53
C GLU A 79 -6.60 -13.04 -7.42
N VAL A 80 -7.28 -12.03 -6.88
CA VAL A 80 -6.70 -10.67 -6.69
C VAL A 80 -5.46 -10.72 -5.81
N CYS A 81 -5.47 -11.54 -4.74
CA CYS A 81 -4.30 -11.73 -3.88
C CYS A 81 -3.12 -12.31 -4.66
N ARG A 82 -3.33 -13.40 -5.42
CA ARG A 82 -2.28 -14.05 -6.20
C ARG A 82 -1.70 -13.12 -7.26
N GLU A 83 -2.55 -12.42 -8.02
CA GLU A 83 -2.11 -11.45 -9.02
C GLU A 83 -1.26 -10.34 -8.38
N THR A 84 -1.74 -9.76 -7.27
CA THR A 84 -1.02 -8.67 -6.62
C THR A 84 0.32 -9.11 -6.06
N VAL A 85 0.43 -10.30 -5.45
CA VAL A 85 1.72 -10.84 -5.00
C VAL A 85 2.69 -11.03 -6.17
N LEU A 86 2.19 -11.50 -7.33
CA LEU A 86 2.99 -11.67 -8.54
C LEU A 86 3.50 -10.34 -9.10
N ASP A 87 2.74 -9.25 -9.00
CA ASP A 87 3.20 -7.91 -9.40
C ASP A 87 4.46 -7.46 -8.62
N PHE A 88 4.62 -7.94 -7.38
CA PHE A 88 5.80 -7.67 -6.55
C PHE A 88 6.95 -8.67 -6.73
N TYR A 89 6.81 -9.70 -7.57
CA TYR A 89 7.79 -10.80 -7.70
C TYR A 89 9.23 -10.31 -7.92
N GLN A 90 9.42 -9.35 -8.82
CA GLN A 90 10.75 -8.86 -9.16
C GLN A 90 11.43 -8.16 -7.97
N ILE A 91 10.69 -7.30 -7.24
CA ILE A 91 11.26 -6.58 -6.11
C ILE A 91 11.50 -7.51 -4.92
N LEU A 92 10.61 -8.48 -4.68
CA LEU A 92 10.74 -9.47 -3.62
C LEU A 92 11.96 -10.38 -3.87
N THR A 93 12.18 -10.83 -5.11
CA THR A 93 13.35 -11.61 -5.51
C THR A 93 14.64 -10.80 -5.37
N ARG A 94 14.64 -9.54 -5.83
CA ARG A 94 15.81 -8.65 -5.76
C ARG A 94 16.24 -8.33 -4.33
N GLN A 95 15.27 -8.24 -3.41
CA GLN A 95 15.52 -7.97 -1.99
C GLN A 95 15.64 -9.25 -1.15
N GLU A 96 15.65 -10.42 -1.77
CA GLU A 96 15.75 -11.73 -1.10
C GLU A 96 14.68 -11.96 -0.03
N ILE A 97 13.47 -11.40 -0.23
CA ILE A 97 12.35 -11.56 0.67
C ILE A 97 11.68 -12.91 0.43
N ARG A 98 11.63 -13.75 1.46
CA ARG A 98 10.92 -15.04 1.43
C ARG A 98 9.42 -14.77 1.47
N VAL A 99 8.68 -15.29 0.49
CA VAL A 99 7.22 -15.17 0.41
C VAL A 99 6.56 -16.48 0.87
N GLU A 100 5.61 -16.37 1.78
CA GLU A 100 4.69 -17.45 2.15
C GLU A 100 3.27 -17.02 1.81
N ALA A 101 2.64 -17.72 0.85
CA ALA A 101 1.27 -17.44 0.42
C ALA A 101 0.35 -18.62 0.81
N GLU A 102 -0.54 -18.37 1.77
CA GLU A 102 -1.56 -19.32 2.21
C GLU A 102 -2.93 -18.87 1.66
N ILE A 103 -3.11 -19.03 0.35
CA ILE A 103 -4.32 -18.63 -0.37
C ILE A 103 -5.00 -19.93 -0.88
N PRO A 104 -6.30 -20.15 -0.57
CA PRO A 104 -7.03 -21.31 -1.08
C PRO A 104 -6.90 -21.47 -2.60
N GLU A 105 -6.77 -22.73 -3.07
CA GLU A 105 -6.69 -23.02 -4.52
C GLU A 105 -8.01 -22.70 -5.23
N GLY A 106 -9.14 -22.90 -4.55
CA GLY A 106 -10.48 -22.58 -5.04
C GLY A 106 -10.79 -21.09 -5.00
N ALA A 107 -11.83 -20.68 -5.71
CA ALA A 107 -12.31 -19.29 -5.70
C ALA A 107 -12.92 -18.95 -4.33
N VAL A 108 -12.52 -17.81 -3.79
CA VAL A 108 -13.03 -17.26 -2.52
C VAL A 108 -13.76 -15.95 -2.82
N TRP A 109 -15.10 -16.00 -2.75
CA TRP A 109 -15.94 -14.92 -3.21
C TRP A 109 -16.22 -13.88 -2.13
N GLY A 110 -15.80 -12.63 -2.40
CA GLY A 110 -16.11 -11.45 -1.58
C GLY A 110 -17.07 -10.49 -2.28
N CYS A 111 -17.80 -9.70 -1.50
CA CYS A 111 -18.58 -8.57 -1.97
C CYS A 111 -17.76 -7.29 -1.88
N CYS A 112 -16.97 -7.01 -2.89
CA CYS A 112 -16.05 -5.88 -2.90
C CYS A 112 -15.87 -5.29 -4.31
N ASP A 113 -15.15 -4.17 -4.36
CA ASP A 113 -14.64 -3.59 -5.61
C ASP A 113 -13.23 -4.13 -5.87
N ARG A 114 -13.01 -4.74 -7.05
CA ARG A 114 -11.74 -5.38 -7.42
C ARG A 114 -10.56 -4.42 -7.39
N GLU A 115 -10.74 -3.21 -7.93
CA GLU A 115 -9.67 -2.21 -7.99
C GLU A 115 -9.36 -1.62 -6.61
N ALA A 116 -10.38 -1.39 -5.79
CA ALA A 116 -10.19 -0.96 -4.41
C ALA A 116 -9.45 -2.03 -3.59
N LEU A 117 -9.79 -3.32 -3.75
CA LEU A 117 -9.09 -4.43 -3.11
C LEU A 117 -7.63 -4.50 -3.54
N ARG A 118 -7.36 -4.40 -4.85
CA ARG A 118 -5.99 -4.37 -5.39
C ARG A 118 -5.19 -3.19 -4.82
N ARG A 119 -5.80 -2.00 -4.68
CA ARG A 119 -5.17 -0.85 -4.03
C ARG A 119 -4.84 -1.08 -2.56
N ILE A 120 -5.74 -1.73 -1.81
CA ILE A 120 -5.48 -2.11 -0.42
C ILE A 120 -4.25 -3.02 -0.37
N LEU A 121 -4.25 -4.10 -1.14
CA LEU A 121 -3.13 -5.06 -1.18
C LEU A 121 -1.81 -4.40 -1.57
N ASN A 122 -1.80 -3.57 -2.62
CA ASN A 122 -0.62 -2.83 -3.03
C ASN A 122 -0.06 -1.94 -1.91
N ASN A 123 -0.93 -1.26 -1.15
CA ASN A 123 -0.51 -0.45 -0.02
C ASN A 123 0.08 -1.31 1.11
N LEU A 124 -0.53 -2.45 1.44
CA LEU A 124 -0.07 -3.32 2.51
C LEU A 124 1.24 -4.04 2.14
N ILE A 125 1.33 -4.60 0.92
CA ILE A 125 2.53 -5.30 0.45
C ILE A 125 3.69 -4.32 0.26
N SER A 126 3.46 -3.14 -0.33
CA SER A 126 4.51 -2.12 -0.45
C SER A 126 5.01 -1.64 0.91
N ASN A 127 4.13 -1.58 1.91
CA ASN A 127 4.52 -1.29 3.30
C ASN A 127 5.39 -2.41 3.88
N ALA A 128 5.00 -3.68 3.70
CA ALA A 128 5.77 -4.83 4.16
C ALA A 128 7.17 -4.89 3.50
N VAL A 129 7.26 -4.61 2.19
CA VAL A 129 8.54 -4.53 1.47
C VAL A 129 9.41 -3.39 1.98
N ARG A 130 8.81 -2.22 2.22
CA ARG A 130 9.55 -0.99 2.59
C ARG A 130 10.01 -1.00 4.05
N TYR A 131 9.15 -1.39 4.96
CA TYR A 131 9.40 -1.31 6.41
C TYR A 131 9.71 -2.67 7.04
N GLY A 132 9.33 -3.74 6.37
CA GLY A 132 9.54 -5.13 6.78
C GLY A 132 10.68 -5.84 6.04
N GLY A 133 11.27 -5.19 5.01
CA GLY A 133 12.28 -5.80 4.14
C GLY A 133 13.50 -6.36 4.89
N ASP A 134 13.98 -5.65 5.92
CA ASP A 134 15.07 -6.11 6.78
C ASP A 134 14.77 -7.45 7.48
N GLY A 135 13.49 -7.81 7.67
CA GLY A 135 13.05 -9.08 8.22
C GLY A 135 13.05 -10.24 7.22
N GLY A 136 13.28 -9.96 5.92
CA GLY A 136 13.40 -10.96 4.86
C GLY A 136 12.15 -11.85 4.67
N TYR A 137 10.96 -11.38 5.06
CA TYR A 137 9.75 -12.18 5.07
C TYR A 137 8.50 -11.37 4.68
N LEU A 138 7.69 -11.97 3.81
CA LEU A 138 6.33 -11.52 3.49
C LEU A 138 5.37 -12.71 3.57
N GLY A 139 4.38 -12.63 4.46
CA GLY A 139 3.27 -13.58 4.53
C GLY A 139 2.01 -12.97 3.92
N VAL A 140 1.29 -13.72 3.09
CA VAL A 140 -0.04 -13.36 2.61
C VAL A 140 -0.96 -14.54 2.81
N SER A 141 -2.02 -14.37 3.62
CA SER A 141 -2.99 -15.44 3.84
C SER A 141 -4.42 -14.96 3.64
N LEU A 142 -5.26 -15.86 3.15
CA LEU A 142 -6.69 -15.61 2.98
C LEU A 142 -7.48 -16.73 3.65
N ARG A 143 -8.37 -16.36 4.59
CA ARG A 143 -9.23 -17.29 5.31
C ARG A 143 -10.70 -16.87 5.20
N GLU A 144 -11.56 -17.86 5.08
CA GLU A 144 -13.00 -17.66 5.16
C GLU A 144 -13.48 -17.81 6.60
N GLY A 145 -14.25 -16.82 7.08
CA GLY A 145 -15.05 -16.93 8.29
C GLY A 145 -16.53 -17.19 7.95
N GLU A 146 -17.40 -17.11 8.95
CA GLU A 146 -18.85 -17.29 8.76
C GLU A 146 -19.41 -16.21 7.82
N ASP A 147 -19.26 -14.92 8.17
CA ASP A 147 -19.84 -13.78 7.47
C ASP A 147 -18.81 -12.89 6.77
N ALA A 148 -17.52 -13.17 6.95
CA ALA A 148 -16.44 -12.32 6.47
C ALA A 148 -15.26 -13.13 5.95
N LEU A 149 -14.49 -12.48 5.08
CA LEU A 149 -13.17 -12.92 4.64
C LEU A 149 -12.11 -12.17 5.42
N PHE A 150 -11.03 -12.86 5.77
CA PHE A 150 -9.89 -12.31 6.48
C PHE A 150 -8.65 -12.48 5.60
N LEU A 151 -8.12 -11.36 5.12
CA LEU A 151 -6.92 -11.29 4.33
C LEU A 151 -5.81 -10.70 5.19
N GLU A 152 -4.74 -11.44 5.42
CA GLU A 152 -3.61 -10.99 6.23
C GLU A 152 -2.38 -10.73 5.35
N VAL A 153 -1.71 -9.61 5.62
CA VAL A 153 -0.38 -9.31 5.10
C VAL A 153 0.56 -9.14 6.28
N ALA A 154 1.59 -9.96 6.34
CA ALA A 154 2.51 -10.06 7.47
C ALA A 154 3.95 -9.79 7.05
N ASP A 155 4.71 -9.08 7.89
CA ASP A 155 6.15 -8.90 7.78
C ASP A 155 6.86 -9.19 9.12
N ARG A 156 8.21 -9.26 9.08
CA ARG A 156 9.07 -9.45 10.25
C ARG A 156 10.07 -8.30 10.44
N GLY A 157 9.68 -7.09 10.05
CA GLY A 157 10.51 -5.91 10.18
C GLY A 157 10.54 -5.30 11.57
N LYS A 158 10.88 -4.03 11.63
CA LYS A 158 10.99 -3.25 12.88
C LYS A 158 9.69 -3.23 13.69
N GLY A 159 8.56 -3.41 13.01
CA GLY A 159 7.24 -3.35 13.63
C GLY A 159 6.78 -1.93 13.97
N VAL A 160 5.67 -1.87 14.70
CA VAL A 160 5.03 -0.65 15.17
C VAL A 160 5.15 -0.57 16.69
N ALA A 161 5.55 0.60 17.20
CA ALA A 161 5.70 0.81 18.63
C ALA A 161 4.38 0.55 19.39
N PRO A 162 4.44 -0.02 20.61
CA PRO A 162 3.26 -0.22 21.44
C PRO A 162 2.47 1.09 21.61
N GLY A 163 1.15 1.01 21.38
CA GLY A 163 0.25 2.17 21.46
C GLY A 163 0.17 3.04 20.21
N ALA A 164 0.99 2.80 19.18
CA ALA A 164 0.94 3.54 17.91
C ALA A 164 0.06 2.86 16.84
N GLY A 165 -0.58 1.72 17.14
CA GLY A 165 -1.34 0.94 16.18
C GLY A 165 -2.45 1.71 15.45
N GLU A 166 -3.25 2.52 16.16
CA GLU A 166 -4.26 3.38 15.53
C GLU A 166 -3.64 4.60 14.83
N GLN A 167 -2.47 5.05 15.27
CA GLN A 167 -1.82 6.24 14.68
C GLN A 167 -1.28 5.98 13.27
N VAL A 168 -0.89 4.73 12.94
CA VAL A 168 -0.37 4.40 11.60
C VAL A 168 -1.43 4.54 10.50
N PHE A 169 -2.71 4.47 10.87
CA PHE A 169 -3.83 4.72 9.95
C PHE A 169 -4.22 6.21 9.85
N GLN A 170 -3.64 7.06 10.69
CA GLN A 170 -3.86 8.50 10.57
C GLN A 170 -3.11 9.04 9.36
N ARG A 171 -3.71 10.03 8.71
CA ARG A 171 -3.16 10.65 7.51
C ARG A 171 -1.86 11.39 7.81
N LEU A 172 -0.88 11.25 6.92
CA LEU A 172 0.42 11.94 7.01
C LEU A 172 1.23 11.57 8.26
N VAL A 173 0.86 10.50 8.94
CA VAL A 173 1.67 9.96 10.03
C VAL A 173 2.70 9.03 9.43
N THR A 174 3.94 9.49 9.44
CA THR A 174 5.13 8.66 9.26
C THR A 174 5.80 8.59 10.61
N LEU A 175 6.13 7.39 11.07
CA LEU A 175 6.91 7.23 12.30
C LEU A 175 8.25 7.96 12.14
N GLU A 176 8.78 8.56 13.21
CA GLU A 176 9.90 9.53 13.16
C GLU A 176 11.13 9.03 12.41
N ASP A 177 11.43 7.74 12.44
CA ASP A 177 12.56 7.13 11.72
C ASP A 177 12.44 7.15 10.19
N SER A 178 11.22 7.23 9.64
CA SER A 178 10.98 7.27 8.20
C SER A 178 10.91 8.68 7.61
N ARG A 179 10.88 9.72 8.44
CA ARG A 179 10.98 11.13 7.99
C ARG A 179 12.38 11.50 7.52
N SER A 180 13.42 10.89 8.11
CA SER A 180 14.81 11.17 7.77
C SER A 180 15.25 10.56 6.43
N SER A 181 14.59 9.51 5.95
CA SER A 181 14.86 8.85 4.67
C SER A 181 14.06 9.38 3.48
N GLY A 182 13.09 10.29 3.71
CA GLY A 182 12.21 10.81 2.64
C GLY A 182 11.24 9.76 2.06
N GLU A 183 11.15 8.62 2.70
CA GLU A 183 10.47 7.42 2.20
C GLU A 183 9.06 7.28 2.77
N GLY A 184 8.05 7.83 2.11
CA GLY A 184 6.66 7.54 2.34
C GLY A 184 5.79 8.75 2.69
N SER A 185 4.71 8.92 1.95
CA SER A 185 3.75 10.03 2.13
C SER A 185 2.85 9.89 3.37
N GLY A 186 2.90 8.77 4.10
CA GLY A 186 1.99 8.48 5.20
C GLY A 186 0.50 8.38 4.81
N LEU A 187 0.20 8.21 3.51
CA LEU A 187 -1.16 8.18 2.97
C LEU A 187 -1.65 6.75 2.69
N GLY A 188 -0.75 5.80 2.44
CA GLY A 188 -1.12 4.47 1.96
C GLY A 188 -2.05 3.70 2.89
N LEU A 189 -1.73 3.63 4.18
CA LEU A 189 -2.54 2.90 5.17
C LEU A 189 -3.88 3.58 5.43
N SER A 190 -3.92 4.91 5.47
CA SER A 190 -5.18 5.65 5.65
C SER A 190 -6.12 5.45 4.46
N ILE A 191 -5.59 5.43 3.23
CA ILE A 191 -6.36 5.12 2.01
C ILE A 191 -6.86 3.68 2.05
N ALA A 192 -5.99 2.73 2.38
CA ALA A 192 -6.35 1.31 2.45
C ALA A 192 -7.51 1.07 3.44
N ARG A 193 -7.42 1.63 4.66
CA ARG A 193 -8.46 1.48 5.67
C ARG A 193 -9.78 2.14 5.26
N GLU A 194 -9.73 3.32 4.67
CA GLU A 194 -10.92 4.01 4.19
C GLU A 194 -11.62 3.23 3.07
N LEU A 195 -10.86 2.65 2.12
CA LEU A 195 -11.40 1.78 1.08
C LEU A 195 -12.05 0.52 1.67
N ALA A 196 -11.39 -0.13 2.64
CA ALA A 196 -11.95 -1.29 3.33
C ALA A 196 -13.28 -0.95 4.01
N ARG A 197 -13.35 0.19 4.73
CA ARG A 197 -14.57 0.67 5.41
C ARG A 197 -15.70 0.96 4.44
N ARG A 198 -15.42 1.57 3.32
CA ARG A 198 -16.42 1.83 2.27
C ARG A 198 -16.95 0.56 1.62
N MET A 199 -16.19 -0.51 1.64
CA MET A 199 -16.64 -1.85 1.22
C MET A 199 -17.40 -2.61 2.32
N GLY A 200 -17.55 -2.03 3.52
CA GLY A 200 -18.22 -2.66 4.66
C GLY A 200 -17.31 -3.53 5.52
N GLY A 201 -16.00 -3.38 5.35
CA GLY A 201 -14.95 -4.04 6.13
C GLY A 201 -14.19 -3.09 7.05
N ASP A 202 -13.00 -3.49 7.47
CA ASP A 202 -12.00 -2.65 8.15
C ASP A 202 -10.61 -3.29 8.03
N ILE A 203 -9.57 -2.57 8.49
CA ILE A 203 -8.20 -3.09 8.61
C ILE A 203 -7.74 -2.96 10.05
N ASP A 204 -7.33 -4.08 10.64
CA ASP A 204 -6.74 -4.17 11.96
C ASP A 204 -5.21 -4.36 11.84
N LEU A 205 -4.48 -3.97 12.89
CA LEU A 205 -3.05 -4.11 13.01
C LEU A 205 -2.67 -4.79 14.32
N GLU A 206 -1.92 -5.87 14.21
CA GLU A 206 -1.21 -6.49 15.32
C GLU A 206 0.29 -6.40 15.05
N SER A 207 1.05 -5.88 16.01
CA SER A 207 2.50 -5.78 15.87
C SER A 207 3.22 -6.09 17.16
N VAL A 208 4.23 -6.96 17.05
CA VAL A 208 5.25 -7.19 18.07
C VAL A 208 6.57 -6.73 17.48
N PRO A 209 7.13 -5.58 17.91
CA PRO A 209 8.32 -4.99 17.33
C PRO A 209 9.48 -5.98 17.21
N GLY A 210 10.09 -6.06 16.03
CA GLY A 210 11.20 -6.96 15.73
C GLY A 210 10.85 -8.43 15.59
N LEU A 211 9.58 -8.79 15.70
CA LEU A 211 9.12 -10.18 15.57
C LEU A 211 8.12 -10.37 14.42
N ARG A 212 7.01 -9.64 14.45
CA ARG A 212 5.95 -9.77 13.47
C ARG A 212 5.04 -8.55 13.46
N THR A 213 4.69 -8.09 12.25
CA THR A 213 3.63 -7.11 12.01
C THR A 213 2.60 -7.76 11.10
N VAL A 214 1.33 -7.67 11.42
CA VAL A 214 0.23 -8.24 10.65
C VAL A 214 -0.86 -7.21 10.46
N PHE A 215 -1.17 -6.92 9.21
CA PHE A 215 -2.37 -6.19 8.83
C PHE A 215 -3.44 -7.18 8.41
N THR A 216 -4.60 -7.14 9.08
CA THR A 216 -5.75 -8.00 8.78
C THR A 216 -6.85 -7.17 8.13
N VAL A 217 -7.13 -7.42 6.87
CA VAL A 217 -8.26 -6.82 6.13
C VAL A 217 -9.46 -7.73 6.31
N ARG A 218 -10.52 -7.20 6.89
CA ARG A 218 -11.82 -7.86 6.95
C ARG A 218 -12.69 -7.35 5.80
N LEU A 219 -13.28 -8.25 5.02
CA LEU A 219 -14.18 -7.94 3.90
C LEU A 219 -15.48 -8.74 4.03
N PRO A 220 -16.61 -8.19 3.56
CA PRO A 220 -17.85 -8.95 3.50
C PRO A 220 -17.70 -10.13 2.54
N LYS A 221 -18.18 -11.29 2.96
CA LYS A 221 -18.31 -12.47 2.09
C LYS A 221 -19.44 -12.25 1.09
N TRP A 222 -19.26 -12.77 -0.12
CA TRP A 222 -20.38 -12.81 -1.06
C TRP A 222 -21.47 -13.77 -0.55
N GLN A 223 -22.69 -13.30 -0.47
CA GLN A 223 -23.85 -14.13 -0.12
C GLN A 223 -24.69 -14.27 -1.39
N ASP A 224 -24.93 -15.51 -1.81
CA ASP A 224 -25.89 -15.78 -2.87
C ASP A 224 -27.32 -15.50 -2.35
N GLU A 225 -28.12 -14.74 -3.09
CA GLU A 225 -29.51 -14.36 -2.71
C GLU A 225 -30.46 -15.55 -2.46
N ARG A 226 -29.94 -16.78 -2.45
CA ARG A 226 -30.73 -18.01 -2.30
C ARG A 226 -30.82 -18.53 -0.86
N ASP A 227 -30.16 -17.90 0.11
CA ASP A 227 -30.14 -18.32 1.52
C ASP A 227 -30.99 -17.41 2.46
N SER A 228 -32.01 -16.70 1.90
CA SER A 228 -33.00 -15.90 2.68
C SER A 228 -34.37 -16.46 2.61
#